data_609beca0b7b198a64c8e1308c5fc6992
#
_entry.id   609beca0b7b198a64c8e1308c5fc6992
#
_cell.length_a   1.000
_cell.length_b   1.000
_cell.length_c   1.000
_cell.angle_alpha   90.00
_cell.angle_beta   90.00
_cell.angle_gamma   90.00
#
_symmetry.space_group_name_H-M   'P 1'
#
loop_
_entity.id
_entity.type
_entity.pdbx_description
1 polymer ?
#
loop_
_entity_poly.entity_id
_entity_poly.type
_entity_poly.pdbx_seq_one_letter_code
_entity_poly.pdbx_strand_id
1 'polypeptide(L)'
;GVSSQAGGCSCHGYKPMGGWRFGNTIDGTQAEYVLVPDAQANLAPVPDALTDEQVLMCPDIMSTGFGGAEKADIKIGDIVAIFAQGPIGLCATAGAKLRGASCIIVVDGVDSRLEIARQMGADITLNFRNVDVVEEILRITGGRGVDAAIEALGTQLTFEQSLRVLKPGGTLSSLGVYSQDLSIPLGAFHAGLGDHKIITSLCPGGKERMRRLLNVVASGRVDLGPLVTHEYKLDAIVDAYDLFANQRDGVLKIAIKP
;
A
#
# COMPACT_ATOMS: atom_id res chain seq x y z
N GLY A 1 15.00 -3.50 -10.43
CA GLY A 1 15.66 -2.43 -9.73
C GLY A 1 15.58 -2.63 -8.24
N VAL A 2 16.68 -2.40 -7.56
CA VAL A 2 16.71 -2.39 -6.09
C VAL A 2 15.80 -1.26 -5.63
N SER A 3 14.99 -1.49 -4.58
CA SER A 3 14.22 -0.42 -3.96
C SER A 3 15.16 0.76 -3.66
N SER A 4 14.82 1.95 -4.14
CA SER A 4 15.59 3.16 -3.87
C SER A 4 15.64 3.50 -2.37
N GLN A 5 14.87 2.79 -1.56
CA GLN A 5 14.78 2.97 -0.11
C GLN A 5 15.57 1.92 0.67
N ALA A 6 16.11 0.89 0.02
CA ALA A 6 16.94 -0.09 0.71
C ALA A 6 18.18 0.59 1.30
N GLY A 7 18.14 0.86 2.60
CA GLY A 7 19.28 1.39 3.35
C GLY A 7 20.42 0.39 3.43
N GLY A 8 21.61 0.89 3.70
CA GLY A 8 22.79 0.04 3.93
C GLY A 8 22.62 -0.86 5.16
N CYS A 9 23.40 -1.94 5.20
CA CYS A 9 23.49 -2.81 6.36
C CYS A 9 24.03 -2.04 7.58
N SER A 10 23.46 -2.30 8.75
CA SER A 10 23.94 -1.74 10.01
C SER A 10 25.39 -2.11 10.35
N CYS A 11 25.90 -3.20 9.77
CA CYS A 11 27.29 -3.65 9.96
C CYS A 11 28.34 -2.72 9.33
N HIS A 12 27.94 -1.87 8.38
CA HIS A 12 28.81 -0.87 7.73
C HIS A 12 28.37 0.59 8.05
N GLY A 13 27.54 0.77 9.07
CA GLY A 13 26.88 2.02 9.36
C GLY A 13 25.67 2.25 8.42
N TYR A 14 24.54 2.62 9.01
CA TYR A 14 23.33 2.93 8.25
C TYR A 14 23.57 4.21 7.45
N LYS A 15 23.50 4.08 6.12
CA LYS A 15 23.51 5.24 5.22
C LYS A 15 22.17 5.32 4.51
N PRO A 16 21.37 6.35 4.78
CA PRO A 16 20.11 6.54 4.06
C PRO A 16 20.35 6.63 2.56
N MET A 17 19.54 5.89 1.78
CA MET A 17 19.57 5.89 0.33
C MET A 17 18.19 6.23 -0.22
N GLY A 18 18.13 6.69 -1.46
CA GLY A 18 16.87 7.01 -2.13
C GLY A 18 16.03 8.00 -1.34
N GLY A 19 14.75 7.72 -1.17
CA GLY A 19 13.80 8.56 -0.44
C GLY A 19 14.13 8.80 1.03
N TRP A 20 14.86 7.89 1.68
CA TRP A 20 15.30 8.02 3.07
C TRP A 20 16.34 9.11 3.31
N ARG A 21 16.92 9.68 2.26
CA ARG A 21 17.82 10.82 2.38
C ARG A 21 17.09 12.10 2.75
N PHE A 22 15.86 12.28 2.26
CA PHE A 22 15.05 13.48 2.50
C PHE A 22 14.60 13.54 3.96
N GLY A 23 14.82 14.70 4.58
CA GLY A 23 14.56 14.90 6.00
C GLY A 23 15.55 14.15 6.93
N ASN A 24 16.65 13.62 6.38
CA ASN A 24 17.67 12.89 7.13
C ASN A 24 19.08 13.44 6.84
N THR A 25 19.63 13.17 5.66
CA THR A 25 20.97 13.64 5.25
C THR A 25 20.91 14.85 4.30
N ILE A 26 19.75 15.14 3.77
CA ILE A 26 19.41 16.34 2.99
C ILE A 26 18.05 16.85 3.45
N ASP A 27 17.70 18.08 3.09
CA ASP A 27 16.42 18.69 3.45
C ASP A 27 15.23 17.86 2.93
N GLY A 28 14.10 17.98 3.64
CA GLY A 28 12.84 17.29 3.29
C GLY A 28 12.15 17.91 2.08
N THR A 29 11.07 17.25 1.66
CA THR A 29 10.32 17.64 0.46
C THR A 29 9.12 18.56 0.72
N GLN A 30 8.81 18.86 1.98
CA GLN A 30 7.74 19.79 2.36
C GLN A 30 8.31 21.23 2.39
N ALA A 31 8.60 21.74 1.19
CA ALA A 31 9.26 23.03 0.97
C ALA A 31 8.93 23.53 -0.44
N GLU A 32 9.11 24.83 -0.68
CA GLU A 32 8.95 25.43 -2.02
C GLU A 32 9.98 24.88 -3.04
N TYR A 33 11.15 24.50 -2.56
CA TYR A 33 12.25 23.96 -3.37
C TYR A 33 12.81 22.69 -2.72
N VAL A 34 13.17 21.73 -3.55
CA VAL A 34 13.78 20.48 -3.09
C VAL A 34 14.96 20.08 -3.97
N LEU A 35 16.06 19.68 -3.33
CA LEU A 35 17.20 19.09 -4.02
C LEU A 35 16.97 17.60 -4.24
N VAL A 36 16.86 17.19 -5.50
CA VAL A 36 16.72 15.77 -5.85
C VAL A 36 18.05 15.24 -6.40
N PRO A 37 18.81 14.45 -5.62
CA PRO A 37 20.02 13.81 -6.13
C PRO A 37 19.71 12.80 -7.22
N ASP A 38 20.63 12.64 -8.17
CA ASP A 38 20.49 11.69 -9.28
C ASP A 38 19.13 11.84 -10.02
N ALA A 39 18.70 13.07 -10.27
CA ALA A 39 17.40 13.42 -10.82
C ALA A 39 17.07 12.62 -12.10
N GLN A 40 18.07 12.37 -12.96
CA GLN A 40 17.90 11.62 -14.20
C GLN A 40 17.46 10.14 -13.96
N ALA A 41 17.82 9.58 -12.83
CA ALA A 41 17.44 8.23 -12.43
C ALA A 41 16.15 8.17 -11.60
N ASN A 42 15.81 9.27 -10.93
CA ASN A 42 14.73 9.32 -9.93
C ASN A 42 13.47 10.06 -10.38
N LEU A 43 13.56 10.98 -11.33
CA LEU A 43 12.42 11.78 -11.82
C LEU A 43 11.93 11.28 -13.17
N ALA A 44 10.61 11.16 -13.31
CA ALA A 44 9.94 10.96 -14.58
C ALA A 44 9.09 12.19 -14.92
N PRO A 45 9.09 12.66 -16.16
CA PRO A 45 8.18 13.71 -16.57
C PRO A 45 6.72 13.28 -16.40
N VAL A 46 5.89 14.19 -15.91
CA VAL A 46 4.44 14.00 -15.89
C VAL A 46 3.92 14.26 -17.32
N PRO A 47 3.10 13.34 -17.90
CA PRO A 47 2.46 13.59 -19.19
C PRO A 47 1.54 14.82 -19.13
N ASP A 48 1.54 15.66 -20.17
CA ASP A 48 0.75 16.89 -20.23
C ASP A 48 -0.78 16.68 -20.07
N ALA A 49 -1.25 15.47 -20.33
CA ALA A 49 -2.67 15.11 -20.18
C ALA A 49 -3.09 14.80 -18.74
N LEU A 50 -2.16 14.78 -17.79
CA LEU A 50 -2.44 14.46 -16.39
C LEU A 50 -2.27 15.69 -15.49
N THR A 51 -3.15 15.83 -14.51
CA THR A 51 -3.06 16.87 -13.48
C THR A 51 -2.19 16.43 -12.31
N ASP A 52 -1.72 17.38 -11.50
CA ASP A 52 -0.93 17.09 -10.30
C ASP A 52 -1.70 16.17 -9.33
N GLU A 53 -2.99 16.39 -9.14
CA GLU A 53 -3.85 15.57 -8.27
C GLU A 53 -3.93 14.12 -8.74
N GLN A 54 -3.94 13.89 -10.05
CA GLN A 54 -3.99 12.53 -10.62
C GLN A 54 -2.69 11.77 -10.41
N VAL A 55 -1.56 12.45 -10.26
CA VAL A 55 -0.23 11.82 -10.19
C VAL A 55 0.42 11.88 -8.81
N LEU A 56 -0.08 12.74 -7.92
CA LEU A 56 0.51 12.98 -6.59
C LEU A 56 0.72 11.69 -5.79
N MET A 57 -0.17 10.70 -5.96
CA MET A 57 -0.09 9.42 -5.26
C MET A 57 0.84 8.41 -5.93
N CYS A 58 1.36 8.66 -7.14
CA CYS A 58 2.18 7.68 -7.87
C CYS A 58 3.51 7.33 -7.17
N PRO A 59 4.30 8.30 -6.64
CA PRO A 59 5.65 8.03 -6.18
C PRO A 59 5.76 7.08 -4.99
N ASP A 60 4.82 7.14 -4.06
CA ASP A 60 4.82 6.31 -2.86
C ASP A 60 3.59 5.41 -2.80
N ILE A 61 2.42 5.99 -2.71
CA ILE A 61 1.16 5.29 -2.38
C ILE A 61 0.83 4.23 -3.45
N MET A 62 0.74 4.63 -4.71
CA MET A 62 0.47 3.71 -5.80
C MET A 62 1.63 2.73 -6.00
N SER A 63 2.88 3.22 -5.93
CA SER A 63 4.04 2.36 -6.12
C SER A 63 4.13 1.27 -5.05
N THR A 64 3.85 1.61 -3.80
CA THR A 64 3.83 0.64 -2.69
C THR A 64 2.67 -0.34 -2.82
N GLY A 65 1.44 0.15 -3.03
CA GLY A 65 0.26 -0.71 -3.16
C GLY A 65 0.35 -1.68 -4.33
N PHE A 66 0.76 -1.18 -5.51
CA PHE A 66 0.98 -2.02 -6.69
C PHE A 66 2.15 -2.98 -6.48
N GLY A 67 3.23 -2.52 -5.83
CA GLY A 67 4.34 -3.36 -5.43
C GLY A 67 3.92 -4.53 -4.55
N GLY A 68 2.97 -4.28 -3.64
CA GLY A 68 2.34 -5.31 -2.80
C GLY A 68 1.61 -6.37 -3.63
N ALA A 69 0.79 -5.94 -4.58
CA ALA A 69 0.08 -6.85 -5.48
C ALA A 69 1.05 -7.65 -6.39
N GLU A 70 2.15 -7.01 -6.83
CA GLU A 70 3.22 -7.68 -7.59
C GLU A 70 3.93 -8.74 -6.75
N LYS A 71 4.26 -8.44 -5.49
CA LYS A 71 4.95 -9.34 -4.57
C LYS A 71 4.07 -10.45 -4.03
N ALA A 72 2.76 -10.22 -3.93
CA ALA A 72 1.78 -11.26 -3.64
C ALA A 72 1.70 -12.33 -4.74
N ASP A 73 2.37 -12.09 -5.88
CA ASP A 73 2.41 -12.98 -7.06
C ASP A 73 1.00 -13.36 -7.57
N ILE A 74 0.08 -12.41 -7.49
CA ILE A 74 -1.33 -12.59 -7.88
C ILE A 74 -1.40 -13.03 -9.34
N LYS A 75 -2.13 -14.10 -9.59
CA LYS A 75 -2.38 -14.70 -10.90
C LYS A 75 -3.83 -14.51 -11.31
N ILE A 76 -4.08 -14.64 -12.59
CA ILE A 76 -5.45 -14.63 -13.12
C ILE A 76 -6.26 -15.74 -12.44
N GLY A 77 -7.38 -15.34 -11.84
CA GLY A 77 -8.29 -16.25 -11.16
C GLY A 77 -8.08 -16.41 -9.66
N ASP A 78 -7.03 -15.79 -9.07
CA ASP A 78 -6.78 -15.86 -7.63
C ASP A 78 -7.85 -15.13 -6.82
N ILE A 79 -8.09 -15.62 -5.60
CA ILE A 79 -8.85 -14.94 -4.55
C ILE A 79 -7.84 -14.22 -3.64
N VAL A 80 -8.04 -12.93 -3.42
CA VAL A 80 -7.11 -12.07 -2.68
C VAL A 80 -7.81 -11.41 -1.50
N ALA A 81 -7.18 -11.42 -0.32
CA ALA A 81 -7.60 -10.63 0.82
C ALA A 81 -6.65 -9.46 1.05
N ILE A 82 -7.19 -8.25 1.34
CA ILE A 82 -6.37 -7.05 1.58
C ILE A 82 -6.80 -6.42 2.89
N PHE A 83 -5.87 -6.34 3.83
CA PHE A 83 -6.09 -5.83 5.18
C PHE A 83 -5.65 -4.37 5.29
N ALA A 84 -6.58 -3.53 5.75
CA ALA A 84 -6.59 -2.08 5.76
C ALA A 84 -6.77 -1.43 4.37
N GLN A 85 -7.69 -0.48 4.32
CA GLN A 85 -8.03 0.30 3.13
C GLN A 85 -7.69 1.79 3.31
N GLY A 86 -6.53 2.03 3.91
CA GLY A 86 -5.86 3.32 3.75
C GLY A 86 -5.37 3.49 2.30
N PRO A 87 -4.76 4.62 1.95
CA PRO A 87 -4.34 4.90 0.57
C PRO A 87 -3.51 3.78 -0.09
N ILE A 88 -2.60 3.16 0.67
CA ILE A 88 -1.78 2.03 0.18
C ILE A 88 -2.65 0.79 -0.09
N GLY A 89 -3.56 0.45 0.82
CA GLY A 89 -4.47 -0.69 0.65
C GLY A 89 -5.42 -0.50 -0.53
N LEU A 90 -5.95 0.71 -0.72
CA LEU A 90 -6.77 1.06 -1.88
C LEU A 90 -6.00 0.89 -3.20
N CYS A 91 -4.74 1.33 -3.25
CA CYS A 91 -3.88 1.08 -4.41
C CYS A 91 -3.53 -0.41 -4.58
N ALA A 92 -3.35 -1.17 -3.49
CA ALA A 92 -3.16 -2.62 -3.56
C ALA A 92 -4.41 -3.32 -4.12
N THR A 93 -5.61 -2.85 -3.79
CA THR A 93 -6.89 -3.31 -4.34
C THR A 93 -6.95 -3.10 -5.84
N ALA A 94 -6.65 -1.88 -6.32
CA ALA A 94 -6.57 -1.60 -7.76
C ALA A 94 -5.50 -2.44 -8.45
N GLY A 95 -4.33 -2.61 -7.80
CA GLY A 95 -3.25 -3.46 -8.31
C GLY A 95 -3.65 -4.92 -8.44
N ALA A 96 -4.36 -5.47 -7.45
CA ALA A 96 -4.88 -6.85 -7.49
C ALA A 96 -5.88 -7.05 -8.63
N LYS A 97 -6.78 -6.09 -8.82
CA LYS A 97 -7.73 -6.09 -9.96
C LYS A 97 -7.01 -6.12 -11.30
N LEU A 98 -6.02 -5.24 -11.50
CA LEU A 98 -5.26 -5.18 -12.74
C LEU A 98 -4.43 -6.44 -13.00
N ARG A 99 -4.06 -7.18 -11.96
CA ARG A 99 -3.36 -8.46 -12.08
C ARG A 99 -4.28 -9.64 -12.36
N GLY A 100 -5.59 -9.42 -12.34
CA GLY A 100 -6.58 -10.44 -12.75
C GLY A 100 -7.09 -11.31 -11.60
N ALA A 101 -7.06 -10.82 -10.35
CA ALA A 101 -7.77 -11.48 -9.26
C ALA A 101 -9.24 -11.69 -9.62
N SER A 102 -9.79 -12.87 -9.33
CA SER A 102 -11.19 -13.22 -9.59
C SER A 102 -12.13 -12.77 -8.47
N CYS A 103 -11.60 -12.58 -7.27
CA CYS A 103 -12.32 -12.06 -6.12
C CYS A 103 -11.36 -11.33 -5.20
N ILE A 104 -11.69 -10.09 -4.87
CA ILE A 104 -10.92 -9.22 -3.99
C ILE A 104 -11.74 -8.91 -2.75
N ILE A 105 -11.33 -9.45 -1.62
CA ILE A 105 -11.95 -9.26 -0.31
C ILE A 105 -11.12 -8.23 0.45
N VAL A 106 -11.72 -7.13 0.85
CA VAL A 106 -11.02 -6.07 1.59
C VAL A 106 -11.56 -5.89 3.00
N VAL A 107 -10.66 -5.54 3.92
CA VAL A 107 -10.95 -5.39 5.35
C VAL A 107 -10.57 -3.99 5.81
N ASP A 108 -11.50 -3.26 6.43
CA ASP A 108 -11.25 -1.99 7.13
C ASP A 108 -12.33 -1.77 8.22
N GLY A 109 -12.15 -0.79 9.08
CA GLY A 109 -13.14 -0.38 10.09
C GLY A 109 -13.87 0.91 9.75
N VAL A 110 -13.61 1.52 8.59
CA VAL A 110 -14.17 2.81 8.14
C VAL A 110 -14.97 2.59 6.86
N ASP A 111 -16.30 2.76 6.96
CA ASP A 111 -17.22 2.45 5.86
C ASP A 111 -16.96 3.30 4.61
N SER A 112 -16.56 4.58 4.76
CA SER A 112 -16.21 5.43 3.61
C SER A 112 -15.00 4.91 2.84
N ARG A 113 -14.00 4.30 3.51
CA ARG A 113 -12.86 3.66 2.85
C ARG A 113 -13.28 2.39 2.13
N LEU A 114 -14.18 1.61 2.71
CA LEU A 114 -14.75 0.42 2.08
C LEU A 114 -15.55 0.76 0.82
N GLU A 115 -16.22 1.91 0.79
CA GLU A 115 -16.90 2.39 -0.41
C GLU A 115 -15.93 2.77 -1.53
N ILE A 116 -14.85 3.48 -1.19
CA ILE A 116 -13.78 3.78 -2.16
C ILE A 116 -13.12 2.49 -2.65
N ALA A 117 -12.94 1.51 -1.76
CA ALA A 117 -12.37 0.21 -2.15
C ALA A 117 -13.21 -0.52 -3.21
N ARG A 118 -14.56 -0.41 -3.16
CA ARG A 118 -15.44 -0.95 -4.23
C ARG A 118 -15.15 -0.27 -5.57
N GLN A 119 -15.00 1.04 -5.57
CA GLN A 119 -14.65 1.80 -6.78
C GLN A 119 -13.28 1.40 -7.32
N MET A 120 -12.32 1.10 -6.43
CA MET A 120 -10.99 0.59 -6.78
C MET A 120 -10.98 -0.87 -7.23
N GLY A 121 -12.08 -1.59 -7.05
CA GLY A 121 -12.24 -2.94 -7.58
C GLY A 121 -12.38 -4.06 -6.56
N ALA A 122 -12.68 -3.73 -5.29
CA ALA A 122 -13.06 -4.74 -4.32
C ALA A 122 -14.43 -5.34 -4.65
N ASP A 123 -14.51 -6.66 -4.59
CA ASP A 123 -15.76 -7.40 -4.79
C ASP A 123 -16.53 -7.56 -3.47
N ILE A 124 -15.81 -7.76 -2.37
CA ILE A 124 -16.37 -7.96 -1.04
C ILE A 124 -15.66 -7.04 -0.05
N THR A 125 -16.45 -6.34 0.74
CA THR A 125 -15.93 -5.46 1.80
C THR A 125 -16.36 -5.96 3.16
N LEU A 126 -15.42 -6.10 4.08
CA LEU A 126 -15.64 -6.55 5.44
C LEU A 126 -15.26 -5.43 6.42
N ASN A 127 -16.24 -4.99 7.21
CA ASN A 127 -15.97 -4.10 8.33
C ASN A 127 -15.67 -4.96 9.56
N PHE A 128 -14.42 -4.93 10.04
CA PHE A 128 -13.95 -5.75 11.17
C PHE A 128 -14.65 -5.42 12.49
N ARG A 129 -15.41 -4.31 12.57
CA ARG A 129 -16.22 -3.97 13.74
C ARG A 129 -17.51 -4.79 13.83
N ASN A 130 -17.91 -5.37 12.68
CA ASN A 130 -19.20 -6.05 12.55
C ASN A 130 -19.06 -7.56 12.43
N VAL A 131 -17.87 -8.07 12.07
CA VAL A 131 -17.64 -9.50 11.80
C VAL A 131 -16.26 -9.94 12.30
N ASP A 132 -16.11 -11.23 12.62
CA ASP A 132 -14.79 -11.86 12.67
C ASP A 132 -14.29 -12.06 11.23
N VAL A 133 -13.24 -11.33 10.88
CA VAL A 133 -12.76 -11.28 9.50
C VAL A 133 -12.14 -12.59 9.04
N VAL A 134 -11.49 -13.34 9.93
CA VAL A 134 -10.88 -14.63 9.59
C VAL A 134 -11.97 -15.66 9.33
N GLU A 135 -12.94 -15.77 10.22
CA GLU A 135 -14.08 -16.69 10.06
C GLU A 135 -14.86 -16.37 8.78
N GLU A 136 -15.12 -15.08 8.53
CA GLU A 136 -15.90 -14.65 7.39
C GLU A 136 -15.17 -14.89 6.05
N ILE A 137 -13.86 -14.61 5.97
CA ILE A 137 -13.06 -14.91 4.78
C ILE A 137 -13.01 -16.42 4.53
N LEU A 138 -12.82 -17.24 5.57
CA LEU A 138 -12.86 -18.70 5.44
C LEU A 138 -14.25 -19.18 5.01
N ARG A 139 -15.32 -18.61 5.54
CA ARG A 139 -16.70 -18.93 5.11
C ARG A 139 -16.92 -18.63 3.61
N ILE A 140 -16.50 -17.43 3.16
CA ILE A 140 -16.60 -16.99 1.76
C ILE A 140 -15.83 -17.94 0.83
N THR A 141 -14.66 -18.41 1.27
CA THR A 141 -13.79 -19.30 0.48
C THR A 141 -14.10 -20.79 0.65
N GLY A 142 -15.20 -21.15 1.33
CA GLY A 142 -15.58 -22.54 1.59
C GLY A 142 -14.57 -23.31 2.45
N GLY A 143 -13.91 -22.63 3.37
CA GLY A 143 -12.87 -23.17 4.27
C GLY A 143 -11.48 -23.31 3.64
N ARG A 144 -11.34 -23.01 2.35
CA ARG A 144 -10.07 -23.18 1.63
C ARG A 144 -9.05 -22.10 1.95
N GLY A 145 -9.50 -20.87 2.23
CA GLY A 145 -8.68 -19.69 2.35
C GLY A 145 -8.36 -19.02 1.00
N VAL A 146 -7.59 -17.93 1.04
CA VAL A 146 -7.23 -17.09 -0.12
C VAL A 146 -5.89 -17.49 -0.72
N ASP A 147 -5.71 -17.22 -2.01
CA ASP A 147 -4.44 -17.49 -2.73
C ASP A 147 -3.34 -16.52 -2.29
N ALA A 148 -3.71 -15.27 -2.06
CA ALA A 148 -2.80 -14.24 -1.60
C ALA A 148 -3.47 -13.32 -0.57
N ALA A 149 -2.67 -12.86 0.41
CA ALA A 149 -3.07 -11.80 1.33
C ALA A 149 -2.10 -10.63 1.24
N ILE A 150 -2.62 -9.41 1.32
CA ILE A 150 -1.82 -8.18 1.38
C ILE A 150 -2.11 -7.50 2.71
N GLU A 151 -1.07 -7.28 3.51
CA GLU A 151 -1.14 -6.56 4.78
C GLU A 151 -0.61 -5.14 4.57
N ALA A 152 -1.46 -4.11 4.79
CA ALA A 152 -1.15 -2.71 4.46
C ALA A 152 -1.30 -1.76 5.66
N LEU A 153 -1.13 -2.25 6.89
CA LEU A 153 -1.24 -1.46 8.12
C LEU A 153 0.04 -1.49 8.98
N GLY A 154 0.57 -2.68 9.27
CA GLY A 154 1.76 -2.84 10.11
C GLY A 154 1.44 -3.12 11.58
N THR A 155 0.45 -3.95 11.87
CA THR A 155 0.14 -4.40 13.24
C THR A 155 0.24 -5.91 13.39
N GLN A 156 0.51 -6.38 14.62
CA GLN A 156 0.50 -7.81 14.93
C GLN A 156 -0.83 -8.47 14.53
N LEU A 157 -1.95 -7.80 14.81
CA LEU A 157 -3.27 -8.34 14.54
C LEU A 157 -3.50 -8.57 13.04
N THR A 158 -3.26 -7.56 12.21
CA THR A 158 -3.48 -7.66 10.76
C THR A 158 -2.50 -8.61 10.10
N PHE A 159 -1.26 -8.68 10.58
CA PHE A 159 -0.28 -9.66 10.13
C PHE A 159 -0.75 -11.11 10.40
N GLU A 160 -1.18 -11.38 11.63
CA GLU A 160 -1.68 -12.70 12.03
C GLU A 160 -2.95 -13.09 11.26
N GLN A 161 -3.91 -12.17 11.15
CA GLN A 161 -5.15 -12.41 10.39
C GLN A 161 -4.84 -12.70 8.92
N SER A 162 -3.89 -11.97 8.33
CA SER A 162 -3.45 -12.19 6.94
C SER A 162 -2.85 -13.57 6.73
N LEU A 163 -2.12 -14.11 7.70
CA LEU A 163 -1.61 -15.49 7.65
C LEU A 163 -2.72 -16.53 7.82
N ARG A 164 -3.65 -16.30 8.75
CA ARG A 164 -4.73 -17.25 9.07
C ARG A 164 -5.72 -17.48 7.92
N VAL A 165 -5.85 -16.50 7.03
CA VAL A 165 -6.77 -16.61 5.89
C VAL A 165 -6.14 -17.24 4.66
N LEU A 166 -4.82 -17.48 4.64
CA LEU A 166 -4.14 -18.08 3.50
C LEU A 166 -4.50 -19.56 3.36
N LYS A 167 -4.71 -20.02 2.12
CA LYS A 167 -4.68 -21.44 1.80
C LYS A 167 -3.24 -21.98 1.93
N PRO A 168 -3.04 -23.30 2.07
CA PRO A 168 -1.70 -23.90 1.93
C PRO A 168 -1.05 -23.48 0.60
N GLY A 169 0.24 -23.11 0.66
CA GLY A 169 0.98 -22.56 -0.47
C GLY A 169 0.69 -21.10 -0.81
N GLY A 170 -0.19 -20.44 -0.05
CA GLY A 170 -0.55 -19.03 -0.26
C GLY A 170 0.58 -18.05 0.07
N THR A 171 0.47 -16.84 -0.45
CA THR A 171 1.47 -15.78 -0.28
C THR A 171 0.94 -14.62 0.55
N LEU A 172 1.65 -14.25 1.63
CA LEU A 172 1.47 -12.98 2.33
C LEU A 172 2.46 -11.94 1.79
N SER A 173 1.94 -10.84 1.25
CA SER A 173 2.72 -9.64 0.94
C SER A 173 2.48 -8.59 2.02
N SER A 174 3.48 -8.35 2.87
CA SER A 174 3.39 -7.38 3.95
C SER A 174 4.04 -6.07 3.55
N LEU A 175 3.24 -5.00 3.55
CA LEU A 175 3.63 -3.62 3.23
C LEU A 175 3.73 -2.76 4.48
N GLY A 176 3.17 -3.22 5.58
CA GLY A 176 3.12 -2.47 6.82
C GLY A 176 4.51 -2.18 7.40
N VAL A 177 4.64 -1.06 8.08
CA VAL A 177 5.83 -0.69 8.85
C VAL A 177 5.54 -0.98 10.32
N TYR A 178 6.23 -1.95 10.87
CA TYR A 178 6.02 -2.40 12.24
C TYR A 178 6.93 -1.65 13.20
N SER A 179 6.37 -1.25 14.35
CA SER A 179 7.10 -0.56 15.42
C SER A 179 7.38 -1.46 16.64
N GLN A 180 6.94 -2.72 16.59
CA GLN A 180 7.11 -3.72 17.65
C GLN A 180 7.47 -5.07 17.03
N ASP A 181 7.97 -5.99 17.85
CA ASP A 181 8.28 -7.36 17.45
C ASP A 181 7.01 -8.08 16.96
N LEU A 182 7.16 -8.86 15.90
CA LEU A 182 6.11 -9.73 15.39
C LEU A 182 6.26 -11.14 15.95
N SER A 183 5.17 -11.72 16.39
CA SER A 183 5.05 -13.13 16.73
C SER A 183 4.26 -13.87 15.65
N ILE A 184 4.67 -15.08 15.33
CA ILE A 184 3.94 -15.96 14.42
C ILE A 184 3.37 -17.12 15.26
N PRO A 185 2.08 -17.07 15.66
CA PRO A 185 1.46 -18.15 16.42
C PRO A 185 1.44 -19.46 15.61
N LEU A 186 1.63 -20.58 16.29
CA LEU A 186 1.69 -21.91 15.68
C LEU A 186 0.51 -22.20 14.74
N GLY A 187 -0.72 -21.83 15.17
CA GLY A 187 -1.93 -22.01 14.35
C GLY A 187 -1.98 -21.14 13.11
N ALA A 188 -1.47 -19.90 13.17
CA ALA A 188 -1.39 -19.03 12.01
C ALA A 188 -0.32 -19.50 11.01
N PHE A 189 0.74 -20.12 11.52
CA PHE A 189 1.83 -20.67 10.71
C PHE A 189 1.56 -22.11 10.23
N HIS A 190 0.37 -22.65 10.50
CA HIS A 190 0.00 -24.04 10.21
C HIS A 190 1.05 -25.06 10.70
N ALA A 191 1.62 -24.81 11.87
CA ALA A 191 2.70 -25.61 12.46
C ALA A 191 3.93 -25.76 11.53
N GLY A 192 4.17 -24.82 10.63
CA GLY A 192 5.26 -24.89 9.64
C GLY A 192 4.95 -25.79 8.43
N LEU A 193 3.72 -26.28 8.30
CA LEU A 193 3.32 -27.18 7.22
C LEU A 193 2.46 -26.49 6.13
N GLY A 194 2.26 -25.18 6.26
CA GLY A 194 1.40 -24.43 5.35
C GLY A 194 2.05 -24.07 4.01
N ASP A 195 3.33 -24.27 3.82
CA ASP A 195 4.07 -23.92 2.58
C ASP A 195 3.94 -22.43 2.21
N HIS A 196 3.69 -21.57 3.20
CA HIS A 196 3.42 -20.15 2.98
C HIS A 196 4.67 -19.39 2.56
N LYS A 197 4.50 -18.41 1.68
CA LYS A 197 5.48 -17.39 1.39
C LYS A 197 5.14 -16.11 2.14
N ILE A 198 6.10 -15.57 2.89
CA ILE A 198 5.97 -14.27 3.55
C ILE A 198 6.98 -13.33 2.91
N ILE A 199 6.48 -12.29 2.24
CA ILE A 199 7.31 -11.35 1.50
C ILE A 199 7.08 -9.96 2.05
N THR A 200 8.15 -9.29 2.46
CA THR A 200 8.13 -7.88 2.83
C THR A 200 8.69 -7.05 1.69
N SER A 201 8.21 -5.84 1.51
CA SER A 201 8.78 -4.92 0.53
C SER A 201 8.65 -3.47 0.97
N LEU A 202 9.67 -2.69 0.63
CA LEU A 202 9.58 -1.23 0.65
C LEU A 202 9.06 -0.72 -0.70
N CYS A 203 8.69 0.56 -0.74
CA CYS A 203 8.23 1.24 -1.93
C CYS A 203 9.23 1.08 -3.10
N PRO A 204 8.87 0.45 -4.20
CA PRO A 204 9.71 0.44 -5.40
C PRO A 204 9.82 1.86 -5.96
N GLY A 205 11.03 2.28 -6.33
CA GLY A 205 11.30 3.63 -6.83
C GLY A 205 12.01 3.65 -8.18
N GLY A 206 12.37 4.88 -8.59
CA GLY A 206 13.13 5.16 -9.79
C GLY A 206 12.28 5.56 -11.00
N LYS A 207 12.93 6.26 -11.94
CA LYS A 207 12.28 6.87 -13.12
C LYS A 207 11.42 5.90 -13.92
N GLU A 208 11.91 4.69 -14.18
CA GLU A 208 11.17 3.71 -14.98
C GLU A 208 9.93 3.20 -14.26
N ARG A 209 9.99 3.02 -12.94
CA ARG A 209 8.82 2.70 -12.14
C ARG A 209 7.77 3.79 -12.26
N MET A 210 8.17 5.04 -12.08
CA MET A 210 7.26 6.19 -12.19
C MET A 210 6.63 6.27 -13.58
N ARG A 211 7.42 6.16 -14.64
CA ARG A 211 6.93 6.19 -16.01
C ARG A 211 5.84 5.13 -16.26
N ARG A 212 6.02 3.92 -15.73
CA ARG A 212 5.02 2.85 -15.86
C ARG A 212 3.74 3.14 -15.11
N LEU A 213 3.85 3.66 -13.87
CA LEU A 213 2.68 4.02 -13.07
C LEU A 213 1.89 5.17 -13.71
N LEU A 214 2.59 6.22 -14.18
CA LEU A 214 1.97 7.32 -14.92
C LEU A 214 1.23 6.84 -16.18
N ASN A 215 1.77 5.85 -16.90
CA ASN A 215 1.09 5.24 -18.05
C ASN A 215 -0.21 4.51 -17.64
N VAL A 216 -0.23 3.86 -16.47
CA VAL A 216 -1.45 3.21 -15.97
C VAL A 216 -2.53 4.25 -15.65
N VAL A 217 -2.15 5.36 -15.01
CA VAL A 217 -3.08 6.48 -14.73
C VAL A 217 -3.55 7.11 -16.06
N ALA A 218 -2.64 7.44 -16.96
CA ALA A 218 -2.96 8.04 -18.27
C ALA A 218 -3.88 7.16 -19.12
N SER A 219 -3.82 5.84 -18.96
CA SER A 219 -4.71 4.91 -19.66
C SER A 219 -6.12 4.83 -19.07
N GLY A 220 -6.39 5.55 -17.99
CA GLY A 220 -7.68 5.53 -17.30
C GLY A 220 -8.00 4.23 -16.54
N ARG A 221 -7.02 3.33 -16.38
CA ARG A 221 -7.23 2.07 -15.66
C ARG A 221 -7.32 2.22 -14.15
N VAL A 222 -6.75 3.29 -13.61
CA VAL A 222 -6.81 3.64 -12.20
C VAL A 222 -7.02 5.15 -12.08
N ASP A 223 -7.99 5.53 -11.29
CA ASP A 223 -8.20 6.92 -10.88
C ASP A 223 -7.74 7.08 -9.43
N LEU A 224 -6.74 7.94 -9.20
CA LEU A 224 -6.19 8.25 -7.88
C LEU A 224 -6.80 9.51 -7.26
N GLY A 225 -7.61 10.26 -8.01
CA GLY A 225 -8.26 11.48 -7.55
C GLY A 225 -9.01 11.32 -6.21
N PRO A 226 -9.82 10.27 -6.03
CA PRO A 226 -10.53 10.05 -4.77
C PRO A 226 -9.66 9.87 -3.52
N LEU A 227 -8.35 9.63 -3.67
CA LEU A 227 -7.43 9.50 -2.56
C LEU A 227 -7.00 10.86 -1.97
N VAL A 228 -7.01 11.92 -2.77
CA VAL A 228 -6.71 13.29 -2.34
C VAL A 228 -8.00 13.91 -1.82
N THR A 229 -8.19 13.89 -0.51
CA THR A 229 -9.43 14.36 0.12
C THR A 229 -9.37 15.81 0.55
N HIS A 230 -8.18 16.35 0.77
CA HIS A 230 -7.96 17.71 1.28
C HIS A 230 -6.76 18.36 0.61
N GLU A 231 -6.80 19.69 0.54
CA GLU A 231 -5.69 20.51 0.08
C GLU A 231 -5.38 21.61 1.10
N TYR A 232 -4.10 21.82 1.35
CA TYR A 232 -3.61 22.89 2.21
C TYR A 232 -2.42 23.59 1.55
N LYS A 233 -2.24 24.86 1.87
CA LYS A 233 -1.00 25.58 1.55
C LYS A 233 0.11 25.15 2.49
N LEU A 234 1.37 25.33 2.05
CA LEU A 234 2.53 24.95 2.84
C LEU A 234 2.58 25.70 4.19
N ASP A 235 2.16 26.95 4.26
CA ASP A 235 2.10 27.74 5.49
C ASP A 235 1.07 27.21 6.52
N ALA A 236 0.07 26.44 6.06
CA ALA A 236 -0.95 25.79 6.89
C ALA A 236 -0.64 24.31 7.17
N ILE A 237 0.61 23.85 6.99
CA ILE A 237 0.98 22.44 7.09
C ILE A 237 0.75 21.86 8.49
N VAL A 238 0.81 22.65 9.54
CA VAL A 238 0.54 22.21 10.91
C VAL A 238 -0.91 21.78 11.07
N ASP A 239 -1.85 22.54 10.50
CA ASP A 239 -3.28 22.20 10.53
C ASP A 239 -3.57 20.94 9.71
N ALA A 240 -2.86 20.77 8.58
CA ALA A 240 -2.94 19.55 7.78
C ALA A 240 -2.47 18.31 8.56
N TYR A 241 -1.38 18.42 9.31
CA TYR A 241 -0.90 17.36 10.19
C TYR A 241 -1.89 17.05 11.33
N ASP A 242 -2.47 18.07 11.95
CA ASP A 242 -3.46 17.88 13.01
C ASP A 242 -4.71 17.18 12.48
N LEU A 243 -5.23 17.59 11.32
CA LEU A 243 -6.35 16.93 10.66
C LEU A 243 -6.03 15.45 10.38
N PHE A 244 -4.86 15.17 9.80
CA PHE A 244 -4.47 13.82 9.41
C PHE A 244 -4.19 12.91 10.61
N ALA A 245 -3.48 13.40 11.61
CA ALA A 245 -3.14 12.63 12.82
C ALA A 245 -4.40 12.21 13.61
N ASN A 246 -5.40 13.07 13.65
CA ASN A 246 -6.65 12.81 14.35
C ASN A 246 -7.72 12.14 13.46
N GLN A 247 -7.40 11.83 12.21
CA GLN A 247 -8.29 11.15 11.24
C GLN A 247 -9.69 11.74 11.19
N ARG A 248 -9.78 13.07 11.21
CA ARG A 248 -11.05 13.80 11.14
C ARG A 248 -11.49 14.02 9.70
N ASP A 249 -12.76 14.36 9.51
CA ASP A 249 -13.36 14.77 8.23
C ASP A 249 -13.12 13.80 7.07
N GLY A 250 -13.04 12.51 7.36
CA GLY A 250 -12.85 11.47 6.33
C GLY A 250 -11.50 11.53 5.61
N VAL A 251 -10.49 12.18 6.21
CA VAL A 251 -9.18 12.35 5.57
C VAL A 251 -8.54 11.02 5.16
N LEU A 252 -8.11 10.95 3.89
CA LEU A 252 -7.27 9.87 3.36
C LEU A 252 -5.87 10.38 3.06
N LYS A 253 -5.76 11.41 2.22
CA LYS A 253 -4.52 12.12 1.91
C LYS A 253 -4.77 13.60 1.73
N ILE A 254 -3.77 14.38 2.12
CA ILE A 254 -3.77 15.84 2.01
C ILE A 254 -2.72 16.24 0.99
N ALA A 255 -3.11 16.99 -0.03
CA ALA A 255 -2.18 17.66 -0.93
C ALA A 255 -1.69 18.96 -0.27
N ILE A 256 -0.37 19.15 -0.23
CA ILE A 256 0.24 20.40 0.22
C ILE A 256 0.75 21.15 -1.01
N LYS A 257 0.27 22.39 -1.19
CA LYS A 257 0.69 23.28 -2.27
C LYS A 257 1.64 24.34 -1.71
N PRO A 258 2.88 24.41 -2.22
CA PRO A 258 3.85 25.45 -1.83
C PRO A 258 3.37 26.85 -2.21
#